data_9196533a31a23e17b90d11183c0f306b
#
_entry.id   9196533a31a23e17b90d11183c0f306b
#
_cell.length_a   1.000
_cell.length_b   1.000
_cell.length_c   1.000
_cell.angle_alpha   90.00
_cell.angle_beta   90.00
_cell.angle_gamma   90.00
#
_symmetry.space_group_name_H-M   'P 1'
#
loop_
_entity.id
_entity.type
_entity.pdbx_description
1 polymer ?
#
loop_
_entity_poly.entity_id
_entity_poly.type
_entity_poly.pdbx_seq_one_letter_code
_entity_poly.pdbx_strand_id
1 'polypeptide(L)'
;QDALRDLTGAPLTRNPKDRDPWAEKGVGDLIPSQQDAVEAASDGRSVFIDIPAHSDDASVVAAILADAAATGRSVLHVSTSPSRSIAAYTRLADLGLADIVANIDGYSDARKNLAARVSAAMEDTSPVVDQASVDEMRARLRQVRSQLASYVAELHQPYGRFGVCAADALRALTDLTSGENAPTTRVRLDEKTLYEIAVDQGESARALLREALASGTLKGSASSAWGNAVLTSDEQASDVLLRVDRLSETLPQLRVHIAAVAGEAGIKPAGTLAQWDRQLAMFDGIADVLDVFLPRVFERSAADMVIATAPKQWRKDHDISMGRSERNRLVKQAQDLVRPGVHVPDLHRALIRVQERRDAWCAVCGDDSWPILPAKIGEISALTDAVRDDLDAIAPVFAAEEPDLVGTHLQRLTTLIERWAGDTSAAREIPARLEMRSRLAAHGLDALAQDLADRRVDESQIDTELDLAWWASLLRSMLASQPALGGLDPASLEDLAREGRELDEAQVASLIPQAITGVRRIRANALAARPRQYEVLRELLEDGRAPSDLELLIA
;
A
#
# COMPACT_ATOMS: atom_id res chain seq x y z
N GLN A 1 -1.99 -57.15 -42.59
CA GLN A 1 -2.20 -57.63 -41.21
C GLN A 1 -1.10 -57.13 -40.28
N ASP A 2 0.15 -56.98 -40.73
CA ASP A 2 1.25 -56.49 -39.87
C ASP A 2 1.13 -54.96 -39.55
N ALA A 3 0.65 -54.16 -40.49
CA ALA A 3 0.40 -52.74 -40.27
C ALA A 3 -0.73 -52.50 -39.27
N LEU A 4 -1.69 -53.41 -39.11
CA LEU A 4 -2.74 -53.33 -38.10
C LEU A 4 -2.25 -53.74 -36.69
N ARG A 5 -1.20 -54.55 -36.60
CA ARG A 5 -0.56 -54.91 -35.32
C ARG A 5 0.25 -53.78 -34.74
N ASP A 6 0.87 -52.94 -35.56
CA ASP A 6 1.60 -51.75 -35.12
C ASP A 6 0.68 -50.64 -34.60
N LEU A 7 -0.60 -50.64 -35.05
CA LEU A 7 -1.63 -49.70 -34.58
C LEU A 7 -2.14 -49.96 -33.14
N THR A 8 -1.82 -51.15 -32.57
CA THR A 8 -2.15 -51.47 -31.16
C THR A 8 -1.09 -51.02 -30.16
N GLY A 9 -0.12 -50.24 -30.61
CA GLY A 9 0.92 -49.67 -29.77
C GLY A 9 0.38 -48.69 -28.71
N ALA A 10 1.21 -48.34 -27.74
CA ALA A 10 0.87 -47.38 -26.71
C ALA A 10 0.43 -46.03 -27.32
N PRO A 11 -0.55 -45.36 -26.73
CA PRO A 11 -0.97 -44.04 -27.20
C PRO A 11 0.23 -43.06 -27.23
N LEU A 12 0.22 -42.14 -28.19
CA LEU A 12 1.25 -41.10 -28.28
C LEU A 12 1.31 -40.33 -26.99
N THR A 13 2.51 -40.09 -26.50
CA THR A 13 2.72 -39.19 -25.37
C THR A 13 2.35 -37.79 -25.82
N ARG A 14 1.35 -37.21 -25.18
CA ARG A 14 0.91 -35.84 -25.46
C ARG A 14 1.94 -34.85 -24.95
N ASN A 15 2.33 -33.92 -25.81
CA ASN A 15 3.15 -32.77 -25.44
C ASN A 15 2.32 -31.49 -25.53
N PRO A 16 1.81 -30.98 -24.40
CA PRO A 16 0.99 -29.78 -24.39
C PRO A 16 1.78 -28.47 -24.55
N LYS A 17 3.11 -28.55 -24.58
CA LYS A 17 3.99 -27.38 -24.68
C LYS A 17 4.21 -26.98 -26.14
N ASP A 18 4.44 -25.67 -26.35
CA ASP A 18 4.91 -25.17 -27.64
C ASP A 18 6.23 -25.85 -28.04
N ARG A 19 6.38 -26.08 -29.34
CA ARG A 19 7.60 -26.68 -29.90
C ARG A 19 8.67 -25.61 -30.03
N ASP A 20 9.92 -26.07 -30.01
CA ASP A 20 11.02 -25.23 -30.44
C ASP A 20 10.82 -24.84 -31.91
N PRO A 21 10.92 -23.55 -32.31
CA PRO A 21 10.68 -23.11 -33.69
C PRO A 21 11.50 -23.84 -34.75
N TRP A 22 12.69 -24.36 -34.39
CA TRP A 22 13.50 -25.16 -35.30
C TRP A 22 13.03 -26.61 -35.42
N ALA A 23 12.27 -27.11 -34.45
CA ALA A 23 11.75 -28.47 -34.41
C ALA A 23 10.30 -28.55 -34.88
N GLU A 24 9.63 -27.42 -35.10
CA GLU A 24 8.25 -27.39 -35.60
C GLU A 24 8.13 -28.02 -36.98
N LYS A 25 7.10 -28.84 -37.15
CA LYS A 25 6.82 -29.58 -38.39
C LYS A 25 5.40 -29.27 -38.85
N GLY A 26 5.21 -29.38 -40.16
CA GLY A 26 3.91 -29.09 -40.76
C GLY A 26 3.69 -27.62 -41.06
N VAL A 27 2.55 -27.30 -41.65
CA VAL A 27 2.12 -25.93 -41.99
C VAL A 27 0.71 -25.70 -41.47
N GLY A 28 0.41 -24.44 -41.16
CA GLY A 28 -0.88 -24.03 -40.64
C GLY A 28 -0.91 -23.93 -39.12
N ASP A 29 -1.97 -23.34 -38.60
CA ASP A 29 -2.19 -23.20 -37.17
C ASP A 29 -2.70 -24.53 -36.62
N LEU A 30 -1.86 -25.23 -35.89
CA LEU A 30 -2.10 -26.57 -35.37
C LEU A 30 -2.14 -26.55 -33.85
N ILE A 31 -3.17 -27.14 -33.28
CA ILE A 31 -3.21 -27.36 -31.82
C ILE A 31 -2.20 -28.45 -31.41
N PRO A 32 -1.75 -28.51 -30.14
CA PRO A 32 -0.71 -29.46 -29.71
C PRO A 32 -0.96 -30.92 -30.06
N SER A 33 -2.21 -31.39 -30.01
CA SER A 33 -2.55 -32.78 -30.40
C SER A 33 -2.43 -33.04 -31.91
N GLN A 34 -2.65 -32.04 -32.74
CA GLN A 34 -2.43 -32.12 -34.18
C GLN A 34 -0.94 -32.13 -34.51
N GLN A 35 -0.15 -31.29 -33.79
CA GLN A 35 1.30 -31.29 -33.89
C GLN A 35 1.90 -32.66 -33.51
N ASP A 36 1.42 -33.30 -32.41
CA ASP A 36 1.83 -34.64 -32.01
C ASP A 36 1.63 -35.65 -33.16
N ALA A 37 0.50 -35.55 -33.89
CA ALA A 37 0.21 -36.43 -35.01
C ALA A 37 1.14 -36.17 -36.21
N VAL A 38 1.41 -34.91 -36.54
CA VAL A 38 2.35 -34.54 -37.61
C VAL A 38 3.76 -35.00 -37.29
N GLU A 39 4.23 -34.79 -36.06
CA GLU A 39 5.55 -35.25 -35.60
C GLU A 39 5.69 -36.77 -35.70
N ALA A 40 4.67 -37.51 -35.23
CA ALA A 40 4.69 -38.97 -35.32
C ALA A 40 4.72 -39.48 -36.75
N ALA A 41 3.97 -38.85 -37.66
CA ALA A 41 4.01 -39.18 -39.11
C ALA A 41 5.35 -38.79 -39.72
N SER A 42 5.93 -37.67 -39.34
CA SER A 42 7.25 -37.21 -39.76
C SER A 42 8.36 -38.17 -39.34
N ASP A 43 8.26 -38.76 -38.15
CA ASP A 43 9.20 -39.76 -37.64
C ASP A 43 9.04 -41.15 -38.30
N GLY A 44 8.11 -41.28 -39.28
CA GLY A 44 7.86 -42.54 -40.02
C GLY A 44 7.02 -43.54 -39.24
N ARG A 45 6.36 -43.13 -38.18
CA ARG A 45 5.48 -44.00 -37.38
C ARG A 45 4.13 -44.18 -38.07
N SER A 46 3.52 -45.36 -37.96
CA SER A 46 2.13 -45.58 -38.33
C SER A 46 1.23 -44.98 -37.26
N VAL A 47 0.33 -44.07 -37.65
CA VAL A 47 -0.52 -43.31 -36.70
C VAL A 47 -1.99 -43.52 -37.04
N PHE A 48 -2.80 -43.80 -36.04
CA PHE A 48 -4.26 -43.72 -36.14
C PHE A 48 -4.71 -42.41 -35.44
N ILE A 49 -5.41 -41.56 -36.20
CA ILE A 49 -5.89 -40.27 -35.73
C ILE A 49 -7.41 -40.32 -35.64
N ASP A 50 -7.96 -40.31 -34.42
CA ASP A 50 -9.39 -40.22 -34.19
C ASP A 50 -9.74 -38.73 -34.06
N ILE A 51 -10.58 -38.24 -34.98
CA ILE A 51 -10.95 -36.83 -35.06
C ILE A 51 -12.45 -36.71 -34.71
N PRO A 52 -12.80 -35.92 -33.69
CA PRO A 52 -14.19 -35.68 -33.33
C PRO A 52 -15.00 -35.12 -34.50
N ALA A 53 -16.29 -35.44 -34.54
CA ALA A 53 -17.19 -34.88 -35.54
C ALA A 53 -17.17 -33.35 -35.52
N HIS A 54 -17.14 -32.72 -36.69
CA HIS A 54 -17.03 -31.27 -36.89
C HIS A 54 -15.69 -30.61 -36.51
N SER A 55 -14.64 -31.40 -36.26
CA SER A 55 -13.29 -30.87 -36.12
C SER A 55 -12.61 -30.77 -37.50
N ASP A 56 -11.56 -29.92 -37.55
CA ASP A 56 -10.79 -29.67 -38.77
C ASP A 56 -9.77 -30.81 -39.03
N ASP A 57 -10.19 -31.82 -39.81
CA ASP A 57 -9.34 -32.91 -40.28
C ASP A 57 -8.45 -32.47 -41.45
N ALA A 58 -8.89 -31.50 -42.24
CA ALA A 58 -8.17 -31.05 -43.43
C ALA A 58 -6.82 -30.41 -43.08
N SER A 59 -6.75 -29.63 -41.97
CA SER A 59 -5.50 -29.02 -41.51
C SER A 59 -4.44 -30.03 -41.11
N VAL A 60 -4.80 -31.14 -40.44
CA VAL A 60 -3.85 -32.19 -40.06
C VAL A 60 -3.32 -32.89 -41.30
N VAL A 61 -4.20 -33.21 -42.24
CA VAL A 61 -3.80 -33.88 -43.52
C VAL A 61 -2.89 -32.95 -44.33
N ALA A 62 -3.25 -31.66 -44.46
CA ALA A 62 -2.44 -30.67 -45.16
C ALA A 62 -1.05 -30.53 -44.52
N ALA A 63 -0.96 -30.48 -43.20
CA ALA A 63 0.29 -30.36 -42.46
C ALA A 63 1.19 -31.59 -42.66
N ILE A 64 0.64 -32.83 -42.62
CA ILE A 64 1.39 -34.07 -42.89
C ILE A 64 1.92 -34.07 -44.32
N LEU A 65 1.10 -33.68 -45.31
CA LEU A 65 1.48 -33.61 -46.70
C LEU A 65 2.61 -32.59 -46.93
N ALA A 66 2.51 -31.42 -46.33
CA ALA A 66 3.52 -30.37 -46.44
C ALA A 66 4.85 -30.79 -45.79
N ASP A 67 4.81 -31.36 -44.58
CA ASP A 67 6.01 -31.87 -43.92
C ASP A 67 6.70 -33.00 -44.72
N ALA A 68 5.92 -33.94 -45.21
CA ALA A 68 6.47 -34.98 -46.05
C ALA A 68 7.13 -34.42 -47.33
N ALA A 69 6.51 -33.41 -47.96
CA ALA A 69 7.08 -32.69 -49.10
C ALA A 69 8.40 -32.00 -48.72
N ALA A 70 8.44 -31.27 -47.61
CA ALA A 70 9.64 -30.57 -47.12
C ALA A 70 10.81 -31.53 -46.84
N THR A 71 10.50 -32.72 -46.32
CA THR A 71 11.50 -33.78 -46.06
C THR A 71 11.85 -34.62 -47.28
N GLY A 72 11.21 -34.36 -48.41
CA GLY A 72 11.51 -35.07 -49.66
C GLY A 72 10.87 -36.45 -49.75
N ARG A 73 9.76 -36.67 -49.08
CA ARG A 73 8.95 -37.89 -49.12
C ARG A 73 7.75 -37.72 -50.03
N SER A 74 7.44 -38.72 -50.84
CA SER A 74 6.21 -38.79 -51.63
C SER A 74 5.08 -39.38 -50.78
N VAL A 75 3.89 -38.81 -50.89
CA VAL A 75 2.70 -39.22 -50.12
C VAL A 75 1.55 -39.46 -51.07
N LEU A 76 0.85 -40.58 -50.87
CA LEU A 76 -0.42 -40.85 -51.52
C LEU A 76 -1.55 -40.64 -50.48
N HIS A 77 -2.39 -39.65 -50.74
CA HIS A 77 -3.61 -39.43 -49.95
C HIS A 77 -4.78 -40.14 -50.61
N VAL A 78 -5.40 -41.09 -49.92
CA VAL A 78 -6.58 -41.83 -50.40
C VAL A 78 -7.74 -41.53 -49.47
N SER A 79 -8.84 -41.06 -50.03
CA SER A 79 -10.07 -40.75 -49.27
C SER A 79 -11.25 -41.48 -49.88
N THR A 80 -12.13 -42.00 -49.03
CA THR A 80 -13.42 -42.58 -49.44
C THR A 80 -14.48 -41.51 -49.73
N SER A 81 -14.22 -40.24 -49.35
CA SER A 81 -15.11 -39.11 -49.55
C SER A 81 -14.45 -38.05 -50.44
N PRO A 82 -14.98 -37.73 -51.61
CA PRO A 82 -14.46 -36.68 -52.47
C PRO A 82 -14.42 -35.30 -51.73
N SER A 83 -15.40 -35.02 -50.88
CA SER A 83 -15.45 -33.75 -50.13
C SER A 83 -14.28 -33.60 -49.17
N ARG A 84 -13.78 -34.65 -48.55
CA ARG A 84 -12.59 -34.61 -47.69
C ARG A 84 -11.30 -34.37 -48.50
N SER A 85 -11.17 -35.00 -49.67
CA SER A 85 -10.03 -34.72 -50.55
C SER A 85 -10.04 -33.27 -51.02
N ILE A 86 -11.22 -32.73 -51.38
CA ILE A 86 -11.38 -31.32 -51.75
C ILE A 86 -11.03 -30.39 -50.56
N ALA A 87 -11.49 -30.71 -49.35
CA ALA A 87 -11.18 -29.90 -48.17
C ALA A 87 -9.66 -29.87 -47.90
N ALA A 88 -8.96 -31.03 -47.95
CA ALA A 88 -7.52 -31.06 -47.76
C ALA A 88 -6.78 -30.28 -48.87
N TYR A 89 -7.23 -30.38 -50.11
CA TYR A 89 -6.67 -29.60 -51.23
C TYR A 89 -6.92 -28.12 -51.08
N THR A 90 -8.15 -27.72 -50.71
CA THR A 90 -8.49 -26.30 -50.45
C THR A 90 -7.61 -25.74 -49.35
N ARG A 91 -7.41 -26.49 -48.29
CA ARG A 91 -6.53 -26.04 -47.19
C ARG A 91 -5.09 -25.86 -47.65
N LEU A 92 -4.55 -26.75 -48.47
CA LEU A 92 -3.23 -26.55 -49.07
C LEU A 92 -3.19 -25.34 -50.02
N ALA A 93 -4.26 -25.13 -50.81
CA ALA A 93 -4.35 -23.97 -51.69
C ALA A 93 -4.38 -22.65 -50.91
N ASP A 94 -5.13 -22.57 -49.82
CA ASP A 94 -5.17 -21.41 -48.90
C ASP A 94 -3.79 -21.10 -48.30
N LEU A 95 -2.97 -22.13 -48.12
CA LEU A 95 -1.58 -22.00 -47.65
C LEU A 95 -0.58 -21.74 -48.79
N GLY A 96 -1.02 -21.56 -50.02
CA GLY A 96 -0.14 -21.35 -51.17
C GLY A 96 0.60 -22.60 -51.63
N LEU A 97 0.15 -23.80 -51.22
CA LEU A 97 0.77 -25.09 -51.51
C LEU A 97 0.00 -25.92 -52.52
N ALA A 98 -0.93 -25.33 -53.28
CA ALA A 98 -1.68 -26.06 -54.31
C ALA A 98 -0.80 -26.82 -55.30
N ASP A 99 0.36 -26.29 -55.64
CA ASP A 99 1.27 -26.83 -56.64
C ASP A 99 2.12 -28.03 -56.17
N ILE A 100 2.13 -28.31 -54.86
CA ILE A 100 2.82 -29.52 -54.37
C ILE A 100 1.98 -30.81 -54.52
N VAL A 101 0.67 -30.68 -54.83
CA VAL A 101 -0.26 -31.82 -54.89
C VAL A 101 -0.75 -32.04 -56.30
N ALA A 102 -0.71 -33.26 -56.76
CA ALA A 102 -1.37 -33.71 -57.99
C ALA A 102 -2.69 -34.42 -57.64
N ASN A 103 -3.83 -33.83 -58.04
CA ASN A 103 -5.13 -34.48 -57.90
C ASN A 103 -5.32 -35.50 -59.04
N ILE A 104 -5.47 -36.79 -58.69
CA ILE A 104 -5.65 -37.86 -59.62
C ILE A 104 -7.07 -38.46 -59.46
N ASP A 105 -8.09 -37.63 -59.69
CA ASP A 105 -9.46 -38.10 -59.75
C ASP A 105 -9.75 -38.61 -61.17
N GLY A 106 -10.45 -39.70 -61.33
CA GLY A 106 -10.64 -40.41 -62.59
C GLY A 106 -11.45 -39.70 -63.70
N TYR A 107 -11.59 -38.34 -63.66
CA TYR A 107 -12.34 -37.56 -64.64
C TYR A 107 -11.45 -37.06 -65.78
N SER A 108 -12.01 -36.92 -66.97
CA SER A 108 -11.29 -36.55 -68.18
C SER A 108 -10.52 -35.21 -68.10
N ASP A 109 -11.00 -34.25 -67.29
CA ASP A 109 -10.32 -32.99 -67.14
C ASP A 109 -9.12 -33.08 -66.18
N ALA A 110 -9.07 -34.06 -65.31
CA ALA A 110 -7.92 -34.28 -64.41
C ALA A 110 -6.64 -34.57 -65.21
N ARG A 111 -6.72 -35.26 -66.36
CA ARG A 111 -5.56 -35.53 -67.23
C ARG A 111 -5.01 -34.27 -67.89
N LYS A 112 -5.89 -33.37 -68.37
CA LYS A 112 -5.46 -32.11 -68.95
C LYS A 112 -4.83 -31.22 -67.90
N ASN A 113 -5.42 -31.20 -66.71
CA ASN A 113 -4.91 -30.43 -65.55
C ASN A 113 -3.56 -30.98 -65.07
N LEU A 114 -3.38 -32.29 -65.05
CA LEU A 114 -2.10 -32.92 -64.71
C LEU A 114 -0.99 -32.57 -65.72
N ALA A 115 -1.27 -32.60 -67.01
CA ALA A 115 -0.30 -32.25 -68.06
C ALA A 115 0.11 -30.76 -67.94
N ALA A 116 -0.85 -29.87 -67.75
CA ALA A 116 -0.59 -28.42 -67.52
C ALA A 116 0.23 -28.18 -66.26
N ARG A 117 -0.04 -28.91 -65.19
CA ARG A 117 0.71 -28.82 -63.95
C ARG A 117 2.13 -29.36 -64.06
N VAL A 118 2.33 -30.44 -64.79
CA VAL A 118 3.68 -30.94 -65.05
C VAL A 118 4.47 -29.92 -65.85
N SER A 119 3.86 -29.31 -66.90
CA SER A 119 4.51 -28.26 -67.68
C SER A 119 4.88 -27.05 -66.86
N ALA A 120 3.92 -26.52 -66.10
CA ALA A 120 4.18 -25.40 -65.20
C ALA A 120 5.27 -25.72 -64.14
N ALA A 121 5.27 -26.95 -63.64
CA ALA A 121 6.27 -27.38 -62.66
C ALA A 121 7.70 -27.51 -63.24
N MET A 122 7.82 -27.61 -64.55
CA MET A 122 9.12 -27.65 -65.25
C MET A 122 9.71 -26.24 -65.44
N GLU A 123 8.86 -25.22 -65.53
CA GLU A 123 9.26 -23.82 -65.78
C GLU A 123 9.45 -23.03 -64.49
N ASP A 124 9.00 -23.58 -63.38
CA ASP A 124 8.92 -22.86 -62.10
C ASP A 124 10.30 -22.68 -61.44
N THR A 125 10.58 -21.46 -60.97
CA THR A 125 11.82 -21.10 -60.25
C THR A 125 11.68 -21.30 -58.75
N SER A 126 12.72 -21.81 -58.09
CA SER A 126 12.71 -22.01 -56.61
C SER A 126 12.64 -20.69 -55.89
N PRO A 127 11.77 -20.56 -54.89
CA PRO A 127 11.82 -19.39 -54.01
C PRO A 127 13.17 -19.36 -53.29
N VAL A 128 13.80 -18.20 -53.33
CA VAL A 128 15.02 -17.96 -52.53
C VAL A 128 14.58 -17.67 -51.09
N VAL A 129 14.93 -18.57 -50.21
CA VAL A 129 14.69 -18.37 -48.75
C VAL A 129 15.93 -17.77 -48.15
N ASP A 130 15.80 -16.59 -47.57
CA ASP A 130 16.85 -16.04 -46.72
C ASP A 130 16.87 -16.76 -45.36
N GLN A 131 17.71 -17.78 -45.28
CA GLN A 131 17.80 -18.63 -44.09
C GLN A 131 18.25 -17.80 -42.85
N ALA A 132 19.07 -16.77 -43.03
CA ALA A 132 19.51 -15.93 -41.92
C ALA A 132 18.35 -15.17 -41.29
N SER A 133 17.47 -14.58 -42.12
CA SER A 133 16.27 -13.89 -41.66
C SER A 133 15.29 -14.84 -40.95
N VAL A 134 15.12 -16.05 -41.47
CA VAL A 134 14.27 -17.10 -40.84
C VAL A 134 14.85 -17.51 -39.50
N ASP A 135 16.14 -17.69 -39.38
CA ASP A 135 16.78 -18.09 -38.12
C ASP A 135 16.73 -16.96 -37.07
N GLU A 136 16.86 -15.70 -37.50
CA GLU A 136 16.68 -14.55 -36.60
C GLU A 136 15.22 -14.46 -36.08
N MET A 137 14.24 -14.60 -36.96
CA MET A 137 12.82 -14.66 -36.60
C MET A 137 12.55 -15.79 -35.60
N ARG A 138 13.07 -17.01 -35.85
CA ARG A 138 12.93 -18.17 -34.93
C ARG A 138 13.58 -17.91 -33.57
N ALA A 139 14.75 -17.29 -33.54
CA ALA A 139 15.41 -16.92 -32.31
C ALA A 139 14.54 -15.93 -31.48
N ARG A 140 13.96 -14.96 -32.16
CA ARG A 140 13.06 -13.99 -31.52
C ARG A 140 11.78 -14.64 -31.01
N LEU A 141 11.17 -15.52 -31.83
CA LEU A 141 9.97 -16.28 -31.42
C LEU A 141 10.24 -17.13 -30.18
N ARG A 142 11.37 -17.86 -30.15
CA ARG A 142 11.77 -18.62 -28.96
C ARG A 142 11.90 -17.74 -27.72
N GLN A 143 12.49 -16.55 -27.85
CA GLN A 143 12.64 -15.60 -26.76
C GLN A 143 11.28 -15.13 -26.25
N VAL A 144 10.37 -14.72 -27.14
CA VAL A 144 9.02 -14.24 -26.81
C VAL A 144 8.21 -15.34 -26.11
N ARG A 145 8.19 -16.55 -26.66
CA ARG A 145 7.51 -17.72 -26.06
C ARG A 145 8.08 -18.03 -24.67
N SER A 146 9.40 -17.95 -24.49
CA SER A 146 10.04 -18.17 -23.19
C SER A 146 9.65 -17.11 -22.17
N GLN A 147 9.58 -15.84 -22.56
CA GLN A 147 9.15 -14.75 -21.68
C GLN A 147 7.69 -14.90 -21.25
N LEU A 148 6.79 -15.18 -22.20
CA LEU A 148 5.38 -15.43 -21.90
C LEU A 148 5.18 -16.67 -21.02
N ALA A 149 5.89 -17.76 -21.31
CA ALA A 149 5.82 -18.99 -20.51
C ALA A 149 6.33 -18.76 -19.07
N SER A 150 7.43 -18.02 -18.90
CA SER A 150 7.94 -17.65 -17.58
C SER A 150 6.94 -16.79 -16.81
N TYR A 151 6.35 -15.80 -17.47
CA TYR A 151 5.33 -14.95 -16.85
C TYR A 151 4.12 -15.77 -16.38
N VAL A 152 3.59 -16.64 -17.24
CA VAL A 152 2.46 -17.51 -16.88
C VAL A 152 2.83 -18.47 -15.74
N ALA A 153 4.04 -19.04 -15.78
CA ALA A 153 4.52 -19.92 -14.71
C ALA A 153 4.62 -19.20 -13.37
N GLU A 154 5.18 -17.99 -13.35
CA GLU A 154 5.27 -17.17 -12.13
C GLU A 154 3.91 -16.68 -11.65
N LEU A 155 3.00 -16.34 -12.58
CA LEU A 155 1.63 -15.94 -12.25
C LEU A 155 0.87 -17.04 -11.47
N HIS A 156 1.14 -18.31 -11.78
CA HIS A 156 0.53 -19.48 -11.14
C HIS A 156 1.41 -20.12 -10.06
N GLN A 157 2.58 -19.56 -9.78
CA GLN A 157 3.46 -20.11 -8.75
C GLN A 157 2.90 -19.79 -7.36
N PRO A 158 2.67 -20.79 -6.48
CA PRO A 158 2.23 -20.55 -5.12
C PRO A 158 3.22 -19.69 -4.34
N TYR A 159 2.73 -18.64 -3.70
CA TYR A 159 3.55 -17.70 -2.95
C TYR A 159 3.78 -18.17 -1.51
N GLY A 160 5.00 -18.56 -1.23
CA GLY A 160 5.47 -18.91 0.11
C GLY A 160 4.52 -19.84 0.86
N ARG A 161 4.21 -19.45 2.09
CA ARG A 161 3.33 -20.22 3.01
C ARG A 161 1.83 -19.95 2.84
N PHE A 162 1.47 -19.01 1.99
CA PHE A 162 0.06 -18.64 1.80
C PHE A 162 -0.70 -19.62 0.90
N GLY A 163 0.00 -20.37 0.05
CA GLY A 163 -0.58 -21.41 -0.82
C GLY A 163 -1.44 -20.87 -1.97
N VAL A 164 -1.46 -19.55 -2.18
CA VAL A 164 -2.17 -18.86 -3.26
C VAL A 164 -1.17 -18.25 -4.21
N CYS A 165 -1.57 -18.03 -5.47
CA CYS A 165 -0.73 -17.45 -6.50
C CYS A 165 -1.19 -16.04 -6.91
N ALA A 166 -0.40 -15.36 -7.73
CA ALA A 166 -0.75 -14.02 -8.20
C ALA A 166 -2.04 -14.01 -9.04
N ALA A 167 -2.30 -15.07 -9.81
CA ALA A 167 -3.56 -15.23 -10.56
C ALA A 167 -4.77 -15.27 -9.63
N ASP A 168 -4.66 -15.95 -8.48
CA ASP A 168 -5.74 -16.00 -7.48
C ASP A 168 -5.98 -14.62 -6.86
N ALA A 169 -4.90 -13.91 -6.53
CA ALA A 169 -5.00 -12.56 -5.98
C ALA A 169 -5.65 -11.58 -6.98
N LEU A 170 -5.26 -11.63 -8.25
CA LEU A 170 -5.85 -10.78 -9.30
C LEU A 170 -7.33 -11.10 -9.51
N ARG A 171 -7.71 -12.37 -9.51
CA ARG A 171 -9.12 -12.79 -9.62
C ARG A 171 -9.92 -12.26 -8.44
N ALA A 172 -9.46 -12.50 -7.21
CA ALA A 172 -10.14 -12.05 -6.01
C ALA A 172 -10.31 -10.52 -5.97
N LEU A 173 -9.26 -9.77 -6.36
CA LEU A 173 -9.32 -8.30 -6.45
C LEU A 173 -10.32 -7.85 -7.53
N THR A 174 -10.36 -8.51 -8.67
CA THR A 174 -11.32 -8.19 -9.73
C THR A 174 -12.75 -8.42 -9.26
N ASP A 175 -13.01 -9.56 -8.62
CA ASP A 175 -14.34 -9.90 -8.09
C ASP A 175 -14.78 -8.89 -7.01
N LEU A 176 -13.88 -8.50 -6.09
CA LEU A 176 -14.14 -7.52 -5.04
C LEU A 176 -14.43 -6.12 -5.58
N THR A 177 -13.77 -5.73 -6.68
CA THR A 177 -13.85 -4.35 -7.21
C THR A 177 -14.85 -4.17 -8.33
N SER A 178 -15.51 -5.24 -8.80
CA SER A 178 -16.49 -5.19 -9.90
C SER A 178 -17.89 -4.75 -9.51
N GLY A 179 -18.20 -4.69 -8.21
CA GLY A 179 -19.54 -4.38 -7.69
C GLY A 179 -19.80 -2.89 -7.51
N GLU A 180 -21.09 -2.50 -7.45
CA GLU A 180 -21.49 -1.11 -7.16
C GLU A 180 -21.04 -0.64 -5.76
N ASN A 181 -20.96 -1.55 -4.78
CA ASN A 181 -20.51 -1.29 -3.41
C ASN A 181 -19.08 -1.83 -3.19
N ALA A 182 -18.20 -1.66 -4.16
CA ALA A 182 -16.83 -2.14 -4.08
C ALA A 182 -16.07 -1.51 -2.89
N PRO A 183 -15.27 -2.28 -2.16
CA PRO A 183 -14.41 -1.75 -1.11
C PRO A 183 -13.36 -0.81 -1.70
N THR A 184 -12.95 0.19 -0.92
CA THR A 184 -12.10 1.28 -1.44
C THR A 184 -10.86 1.55 -0.60
N THR A 185 -10.57 0.72 0.42
CA THR A 185 -9.38 0.93 1.27
C THR A 185 -8.08 0.91 0.47
N ARG A 186 -7.19 1.82 0.82
CA ARG A 186 -5.82 1.87 0.29
C ARG A 186 -4.78 1.39 1.30
N VAL A 187 -5.23 0.94 2.46
CA VAL A 187 -4.35 0.44 3.51
C VAL A 187 -3.67 -0.84 3.03
N ARG A 188 -2.41 -0.99 3.41
CA ARG A 188 -1.59 -2.18 3.11
C ARG A 188 -1.10 -2.76 4.43
N LEU A 189 -1.35 -4.05 4.58
CA LEU A 189 -1.00 -4.83 5.75
C LEU A 189 0.45 -5.31 5.64
N ASP A 190 1.13 -5.48 6.76
CA ASP A 190 2.45 -6.06 6.82
C ASP A 190 2.42 -7.60 6.69
N GLU A 191 3.57 -8.22 6.48
CA GLU A 191 3.66 -9.68 6.27
C GLU A 191 3.22 -10.50 7.49
N LYS A 192 3.46 -9.99 8.70
CA LYS A 192 3.02 -10.65 9.94
C LYS A 192 1.49 -10.70 10.01
N THR A 193 0.86 -9.56 9.80
CA THR A 193 -0.60 -9.41 9.79
C THR A 193 -1.24 -10.26 8.69
N LEU A 194 -0.66 -10.27 7.48
CA LEU A 194 -1.12 -11.12 6.38
C LEU A 194 -1.14 -12.59 6.77
N TYR A 195 -0.12 -13.03 7.49
CA TYR A 195 -0.03 -14.41 7.94
C TYR A 195 -1.03 -14.75 9.05
N GLU A 196 -1.18 -13.86 10.03
CA GLU A 196 -2.17 -14.02 11.10
C GLU A 196 -3.58 -14.17 10.53
N ILE A 197 -3.95 -13.32 9.57
CA ILE A 197 -5.24 -13.39 8.85
C ILE A 197 -5.38 -14.70 8.06
N ALA A 198 -4.31 -15.18 7.42
CA ALA A 198 -4.37 -16.40 6.63
C ALA A 198 -4.60 -17.66 7.50
N VAL A 199 -4.14 -17.68 8.76
CA VAL A 199 -4.25 -18.85 9.66
C VAL A 199 -5.70 -19.20 9.98
N ASP A 200 -6.55 -18.20 10.20
CA ASP A 200 -7.96 -18.38 10.58
C ASP A 200 -8.93 -17.81 9.54
N GLN A 201 -8.46 -17.57 8.35
CA GLN A 201 -9.24 -16.96 7.25
C GLN A 201 -9.81 -15.59 7.59
N GLY A 202 -9.17 -14.88 8.52
CA GLY A 202 -9.52 -13.52 8.92
C GLY A 202 -10.67 -13.43 9.94
N GLU A 203 -11.14 -14.52 10.50
CA GLU A 203 -12.26 -14.50 11.45
C GLU A 203 -11.96 -13.65 12.69
N SER A 204 -10.77 -13.80 13.29
CA SER A 204 -10.35 -12.98 14.43
C SER A 204 -10.21 -11.49 14.07
N ALA A 205 -9.67 -11.18 12.90
CA ALA A 205 -9.54 -9.81 12.41
C ALA A 205 -10.89 -9.15 12.16
N ARG A 206 -11.84 -9.86 11.52
CA ARG A 206 -13.21 -9.39 11.30
C ARG A 206 -13.94 -9.15 12.62
N ALA A 207 -13.82 -10.08 13.57
CA ALA A 207 -14.45 -9.94 14.88
C ALA A 207 -13.90 -8.71 15.64
N LEU A 208 -12.58 -8.49 15.62
CA LEU A 208 -11.94 -7.36 16.27
C LEU A 208 -12.32 -6.02 15.63
N LEU A 209 -12.40 -5.95 14.30
CA LEU A 209 -12.83 -4.75 13.58
C LEU A 209 -14.30 -4.42 13.86
N ARG A 210 -15.19 -5.42 13.87
CA ARG A 210 -16.61 -5.24 14.22
C ARG A 210 -16.77 -4.77 15.67
N GLU A 211 -16.06 -5.38 16.62
CA GLU A 211 -16.04 -4.95 18.02
C GLU A 211 -15.57 -3.49 18.15
N ALA A 212 -14.52 -3.10 17.45
CA ALA A 212 -14.00 -1.75 17.44
C ALA A 212 -15.00 -0.73 16.85
N LEU A 213 -15.72 -1.08 15.79
CA LEU A 213 -16.75 -0.22 15.21
C LEU A 213 -17.99 -0.13 16.12
N ALA A 214 -18.46 -1.24 16.68
CA ALA A 214 -19.61 -1.31 17.59
C ALA A 214 -19.36 -0.53 18.88
N SER A 215 -18.14 -0.58 19.42
CA SER A 215 -17.75 0.18 20.63
C SER A 215 -17.68 1.69 20.41
N GLY A 216 -17.80 2.16 19.16
CA GLY A 216 -17.63 3.57 18.83
C GLY A 216 -16.20 4.10 18.99
N THR A 217 -15.25 3.21 19.27
CA THR A 217 -13.85 3.51 19.54
C THR A 217 -13.16 4.22 18.40
N LEU A 218 -13.63 3.96 17.17
CA LEU A 218 -13.08 4.50 15.94
C LEU A 218 -13.75 5.80 15.50
N LYS A 219 -14.92 6.14 16.08
CA LYS A 219 -15.58 7.42 15.81
C LYS A 219 -14.70 8.52 16.38
N GLY A 220 -14.19 9.37 15.51
CA GLY A 220 -13.19 10.37 15.83
C GLY A 220 -13.54 11.18 17.09
N SER A 221 -12.61 11.20 18.03
CA SER A 221 -12.63 12.03 19.24
C SER A 221 -12.53 13.53 18.96
N ALA A 222 -12.43 13.93 17.69
CA ALA A 222 -12.18 15.32 17.28
C ALA A 222 -13.25 16.34 17.76
N SER A 223 -14.43 15.90 18.21
CA SER A 223 -15.47 16.76 18.76
C SER A 223 -15.58 16.70 20.29
N SER A 224 -14.92 15.76 20.97
CA SER A 224 -14.94 15.65 22.42
C SER A 224 -14.01 16.65 23.07
N ALA A 225 -14.42 17.18 24.22
CA ALA A 225 -13.58 18.03 25.07
C ALA A 225 -12.30 17.30 25.54
N TRP A 226 -12.31 15.97 25.56
CA TRP A 226 -11.24 15.06 25.99
C TRP A 226 -10.41 14.50 24.83
N GLY A 227 -10.52 15.07 23.62
CA GLY A 227 -9.96 14.48 22.38
C GLY A 227 -8.48 14.13 22.44
N ASN A 228 -7.68 14.89 23.20
CA ASN A 228 -6.23 14.70 23.34
C ASN A 228 -5.84 14.07 24.68
N ALA A 229 -6.81 13.63 25.49
CA ALA A 229 -6.53 13.03 26.79
C ALA A 229 -6.12 11.56 26.66
N VAL A 230 -5.14 11.14 27.47
CA VAL A 230 -4.66 9.76 27.59
C VAL A 230 -4.97 9.27 29.00
N LEU A 231 -6.01 8.46 29.12
CA LEU A 231 -6.43 7.83 30.37
C LEU A 231 -6.24 6.32 30.21
N THR A 232 -5.32 5.75 30.97
CA THR A 232 -4.86 4.36 30.77
C THR A 232 -5.67 3.33 31.56
N SER A 233 -6.48 3.78 32.54
CA SER A 233 -7.35 2.89 33.33
C SER A 233 -8.62 3.60 33.76
N ASP A 234 -9.65 2.81 34.09
CA ASP A 234 -10.93 3.32 34.64
C ASP A 234 -10.73 4.02 36.00
N GLU A 235 -9.75 3.60 36.80
CA GLU A 235 -9.40 4.23 38.05
C GLU A 235 -8.85 5.65 37.79
N GLN A 236 -7.92 5.77 36.83
CA GLN A 236 -7.38 7.08 36.44
C GLN A 236 -8.48 7.99 35.88
N ALA A 237 -9.35 7.48 35.03
CA ALA A 237 -10.48 8.22 34.50
C ALA A 237 -11.40 8.73 35.61
N SER A 238 -11.68 7.90 36.61
CA SER A 238 -12.53 8.23 37.76
C SER A 238 -11.88 9.30 38.67
N ASP A 239 -10.56 9.19 38.96
CA ASP A 239 -9.84 10.20 39.75
C ASP A 239 -9.80 11.55 39.02
N VAL A 240 -9.48 11.55 37.73
CA VAL A 240 -9.46 12.79 36.93
C VAL A 240 -10.83 13.45 36.87
N LEU A 241 -11.91 12.67 36.68
CA LEU A 241 -13.27 13.20 36.67
C LEU A 241 -13.67 13.79 38.02
N LEU A 242 -13.28 13.16 39.13
CA LEU A 242 -13.53 13.70 40.48
C LEU A 242 -12.81 15.03 40.70
N ARG A 243 -11.56 15.17 40.22
CA ARG A 243 -10.80 16.40 40.26
C ARG A 243 -11.39 17.51 39.39
N VAL A 244 -11.81 17.16 38.18
CA VAL A 244 -12.48 18.11 37.27
C VAL A 244 -13.80 18.60 37.83
N ASP A 245 -14.59 17.73 38.46
CA ASP A 245 -15.83 18.07 39.12
C ASP A 245 -15.56 19.06 40.27
N ARG A 246 -14.60 18.76 41.14
CA ARG A 246 -14.15 19.65 42.24
C ARG A 246 -13.63 21.00 41.73
N LEU A 247 -12.82 20.98 40.63
CA LEU A 247 -12.34 22.21 40.00
C LEU A 247 -13.47 23.04 39.40
N SER A 248 -14.53 22.42 38.90
CA SER A 248 -15.68 23.12 38.34
C SER A 248 -16.41 23.95 39.39
N GLU A 249 -16.33 23.54 40.66
CA GLU A 249 -16.89 24.28 41.81
C GLU A 249 -15.90 25.25 42.40
N THR A 250 -14.64 24.85 42.59
CA THR A 250 -13.63 25.63 43.34
C THR A 250 -13.00 26.74 42.52
N LEU A 251 -12.79 26.57 41.22
CA LEU A 251 -12.16 27.59 40.39
C LEU A 251 -13.00 28.87 40.21
N PRO A 252 -14.33 28.84 40.03
CA PRO A 252 -15.18 30.02 40.05
C PRO A 252 -15.14 30.74 41.41
N GLN A 253 -15.12 29.98 42.52
CA GLN A 253 -15.01 30.54 43.88
C GLN A 253 -13.67 31.25 44.06
N LEU A 254 -12.56 30.61 43.67
CA LEU A 254 -11.23 31.21 43.72
C LEU A 254 -11.17 32.53 42.94
N ARG A 255 -11.76 32.55 41.75
CA ARG A 255 -11.83 33.75 40.91
C ARG A 255 -12.57 34.92 41.62
N VAL A 256 -13.69 34.64 42.31
CA VAL A 256 -14.41 35.61 43.09
C VAL A 256 -13.55 36.12 44.25
N HIS A 257 -12.84 35.25 44.95
CA HIS A 257 -11.95 35.61 46.04
C HIS A 257 -10.75 36.45 45.56
N ILE A 258 -10.13 36.09 44.42
CA ILE A 258 -9.05 36.89 43.81
C ILE A 258 -9.55 38.33 43.51
N ALA A 259 -10.76 38.46 42.97
CA ALA A 259 -11.33 39.77 42.68
C ALA A 259 -11.62 40.58 43.95
N ALA A 260 -12.13 39.93 45.01
CA ALA A 260 -12.39 40.57 46.30
C ALA A 260 -11.09 41.04 46.98
N VAL A 261 -10.06 40.15 47.03
CA VAL A 261 -8.73 40.50 47.57
C VAL A 261 -8.10 41.67 46.81
N ALA A 262 -8.19 41.63 45.48
CA ALA A 262 -7.67 42.70 44.64
C ALA A 262 -8.38 44.06 44.95
N GLY A 263 -9.71 44.01 45.17
CA GLY A 263 -10.48 45.16 45.54
C GLY A 263 -10.11 45.70 46.94
N GLU A 264 -9.95 44.85 47.97
CA GLU A 264 -9.53 45.19 49.31
C GLU A 264 -8.11 45.79 49.34
N ALA A 265 -7.20 45.19 48.61
CA ALA A 265 -5.80 45.61 48.54
C ALA A 265 -5.56 46.81 47.59
N GLY A 266 -6.54 47.16 46.75
CA GLY A 266 -6.39 48.23 45.76
C GLY A 266 -5.47 47.84 44.58
N ILE A 267 -5.30 46.54 44.30
CA ILE A 267 -4.45 46.04 43.24
C ILE A 267 -5.28 45.55 42.05
N LYS A 268 -4.63 45.39 40.90
CA LYS A 268 -5.29 44.78 39.74
C LYS A 268 -5.50 43.28 39.99
N PRO A 269 -6.70 42.72 39.76
CA PRO A 269 -6.95 41.31 39.95
C PRO A 269 -6.08 40.47 38.99
N ALA A 270 -5.54 39.37 39.48
CA ALA A 270 -4.78 38.45 38.69
C ALA A 270 -5.64 37.82 37.57
N GLY A 271 -5.15 37.81 36.35
CA GLY A 271 -5.82 37.19 35.20
C GLY A 271 -5.49 35.73 35.03
N THR A 272 -4.39 35.24 35.63
CA THR A 272 -3.93 33.84 35.57
C THR A 272 -3.53 33.35 36.96
N LEU A 273 -3.49 32.05 37.18
CA LEU A 273 -2.98 31.46 38.41
C LEU A 273 -1.52 31.83 38.67
N ALA A 274 -0.68 31.83 37.65
CA ALA A 274 0.71 32.26 37.77
C ALA A 274 0.87 33.74 38.22
N GLN A 275 -0.08 34.61 37.86
CA GLN A 275 -0.10 35.97 38.36
C GLN A 275 -0.60 36.01 39.80
N TRP A 276 -1.61 35.20 40.10
CA TRP A 276 -2.13 35.07 41.44
C TRP A 276 -1.09 34.55 42.43
N ASP A 277 -0.31 33.55 42.08
CA ASP A 277 0.80 33.01 42.88
C ASP A 277 1.82 34.08 43.23
N ARG A 278 2.14 34.96 42.29
CA ARG A 278 3.03 36.10 42.54
C ARG A 278 2.42 37.10 43.50
N GLN A 279 1.09 37.32 43.42
CA GLN A 279 0.39 38.19 44.37
C GLN A 279 0.32 37.56 45.76
N LEU A 280 0.05 36.25 45.88
CA LEU A 280 0.10 35.53 47.16
C LEU A 280 1.48 35.60 47.79
N ALA A 281 2.54 35.31 47.05
CA ALA A 281 3.92 35.41 47.56
C ALA A 281 4.29 36.85 48.01
N MET A 282 3.69 37.86 47.38
CA MET A 282 3.82 39.24 47.83
C MET A 282 3.09 39.45 49.17
N PHE A 283 1.84 38.98 49.33
CA PHE A 283 1.08 39.07 50.59
C PHE A 283 1.75 38.30 51.73
N ASP A 284 2.24 37.08 51.46
CA ASP A 284 2.98 36.26 52.45
C ASP A 284 4.24 37.00 52.90
N GLY A 285 4.99 37.58 51.97
CA GLY A 285 6.16 38.37 52.31
C GLY A 285 5.85 39.64 53.09
N ILE A 286 4.65 40.26 52.91
CA ILE A 286 4.17 41.34 53.70
C ILE A 286 3.74 40.89 55.11
N ALA A 287 3.04 39.74 55.20
CA ALA A 287 2.66 39.10 56.44
C ALA A 287 3.89 38.82 57.33
N ASP A 288 4.94 38.20 56.75
CA ASP A 288 6.21 37.97 57.43
C ASP A 288 6.83 39.25 58.03
N VAL A 289 6.75 40.35 57.31
CA VAL A 289 7.24 41.62 57.79
C VAL A 289 6.36 42.15 58.91
N LEU A 290 5.03 42.06 58.79
CA LEU A 290 4.08 42.51 59.80
C LEU A 290 4.10 41.66 61.07
N ASP A 291 4.59 40.45 61.04
CA ASP A 291 4.85 39.63 62.25
C ASP A 291 5.98 40.22 63.09
N VAL A 292 6.91 40.93 62.48
CA VAL A 292 8.07 41.52 63.14
C VAL A 292 7.88 43.00 63.41
N PHE A 293 7.28 43.74 62.50
CA PHE A 293 7.14 45.18 62.55
C PHE A 293 5.67 45.63 62.66
N LEU A 294 5.47 46.87 63.20
CA LEU A 294 4.17 47.51 63.12
C LEU A 294 3.84 47.98 61.71
N PRO A 295 2.56 48.02 61.28
CA PRO A 295 2.17 48.43 59.93
C PRO A 295 2.74 49.79 59.47
N ARG A 296 3.01 50.66 60.35
CA ARG A 296 3.64 52.00 60.11
C ARG A 296 5.03 51.91 59.47
N VAL A 297 5.65 50.71 59.46
CA VAL A 297 6.95 50.48 58.78
C VAL A 297 6.86 50.74 57.29
N PHE A 298 5.67 50.59 56.71
CA PHE A 298 5.43 50.77 55.28
C PHE A 298 5.02 52.20 54.89
N GLU A 299 4.67 53.10 55.89
CA GLU A 299 4.24 54.49 55.63
C GLU A 299 5.27 55.29 54.84
N ARG A 300 6.54 54.94 54.97
CA ARG A 300 7.65 55.64 54.32
C ARG A 300 8.65 54.61 53.82
N SER A 301 9.49 55.02 52.87
CA SER A 301 10.64 54.19 52.45
C SER A 301 11.52 53.83 53.64
N ALA A 302 11.86 52.59 53.82
CA ALA A 302 12.77 52.13 54.85
C ALA A 302 14.26 52.34 54.47
N ALA A 303 14.56 52.90 53.32
CA ALA A 303 15.91 53.05 52.78
C ALA A 303 16.85 53.82 53.76
N ASP A 304 16.39 54.91 54.33
CA ASP A 304 17.20 55.67 55.29
C ASP A 304 17.46 54.86 56.57
N MET A 305 16.49 54.09 57.05
CA MET A 305 16.65 53.21 58.20
C MET A 305 17.58 52.01 57.88
N VAL A 306 17.53 51.46 56.66
CA VAL A 306 18.46 50.47 56.19
C VAL A 306 19.89 50.99 56.21
N ILE A 307 20.11 52.22 55.70
CA ILE A 307 21.40 52.90 55.72
C ILE A 307 21.88 53.11 57.14
N ALA A 308 21.00 53.63 58.06
CA ALA A 308 21.34 53.93 59.44
C ALA A 308 21.73 52.71 60.27
N THR A 309 21.07 51.54 60.01
CA THR A 309 21.32 50.25 60.70
C THR A 309 22.43 49.42 60.09
N ALA A 310 22.90 49.78 58.91
CA ALA A 310 23.92 49.08 58.22
C ALA A 310 25.26 49.03 58.98
N PRO A 311 26.05 47.94 58.87
CA PRO A 311 27.43 47.84 59.41
C PRO A 311 28.34 48.95 58.84
N LYS A 312 29.32 49.37 59.63
CA LYS A 312 30.24 50.43 59.20
C LYS A 312 30.95 50.12 57.89
N GLN A 313 31.31 48.82 57.64
CA GLN A 313 31.94 48.41 56.44
C GLN A 313 30.99 48.56 55.26
N TRP A 314 29.75 48.09 55.31
CA TRP A 314 28.72 48.20 54.28
C TRP A 314 28.53 49.65 53.80
N ARG A 315 28.43 50.63 54.77
CA ARG A 315 28.31 52.06 54.44
C ARG A 315 29.51 52.61 53.70
N LYS A 316 30.75 52.15 54.05
CA LYS A 316 31.96 52.52 53.32
C LYS A 316 31.96 51.93 51.86
N ASP A 317 31.56 50.72 51.73
CA ASP A 317 31.55 50.02 50.40
C ASP A 317 30.54 50.71 49.48
N HIS A 318 29.53 51.40 49.98
CA HIS A 318 28.49 52.09 49.22
C HIS A 318 28.66 53.63 49.22
N ASP A 319 29.80 54.13 49.69
CA ASP A 319 30.15 55.59 49.72
C ASP A 319 29.08 56.47 50.38
N ILE A 320 28.41 55.95 51.42
CA ILE A 320 27.35 56.63 52.11
C ILE A 320 27.85 57.25 53.44
N SER A 321 27.75 58.56 53.55
CA SER A 321 28.05 59.29 54.80
C SER A 321 26.74 59.73 55.44
N MET A 322 26.57 59.42 56.74
CA MET A 322 25.40 59.83 57.53
C MET A 322 25.87 60.41 58.90
N GLY A 323 25.33 61.52 59.32
CA GLY A 323 25.64 62.17 60.59
C GLY A 323 25.29 61.29 61.80
N ARG A 324 26.13 61.32 62.84
CA ARG A 324 25.98 60.45 64.01
C ARG A 324 24.59 60.65 64.70
N SER A 325 24.13 61.89 64.80
CA SER A 325 22.84 62.27 65.42
C SER A 325 21.65 61.73 64.61
N GLU A 326 21.71 61.92 63.33
CA GLU A 326 20.69 61.44 62.39
C GLU A 326 20.61 59.88 62.34
N ARG A 327 21.77 59.24 62.31
CA ARG A 327 21.82 57.80 62.43
C ARG A 327 21.17 57.26 63.68
N ASN A 328 21.51 57.81 64.86
CA ASN A 328 20.96 57.36 66.12
C ASN A 328 19.43 57.58 66.18
N ARG A 329 18.93 58.65 65.59
CA ARG A 329 17.48 58.95 65.50
C ARG A 329 16.80 57.87 64.63
N LEU A 330 17.35 57.52 63.44
CA LEU A 330 16.79 56.53 62.52
C LEU A 330 16.88 55.12 63.10
N VAL A 331 17.98 54.76 63.77
CA VAL A 331 18.11 53.46 64.45
C VAL A 331 17.05 53.35 65.58
N LYS A 332 16.84 54.39 66.36
CA LYS A 332 15.78 54.38 67.38
C LYS A 332 14.39 54.30 66.77
N GLN A 333 14.14 55.05 65.73
CA GLN A 333 12.87 54.96 64.96
C GLN A 333 12.63 53.55 64.42
N ALA A 334 13.65 52.88 63.88
CA ALA A 334 13.56 51.51 63.41
C ALA A 334 13.25 50.53 64.56
N GLN A 335 13.85 50.73 65.74
CA GLN A 335 13.55 49.90 66.91
C GLN A 335 12.11 50.15 67.46
N ASP A 336 11.61 51.39 67.45
CA ASP A 336 10.26 51.75 67.87
C ASP A 336 9.17 51.19 66.91
N LEU A 337 9.56 50.76 65.66
CA LEU A 337 8.67 50.13 64.72
C LEU A 337 8.64 48.58 64.87
N VAL A 338 9.55 47.99 65.67
CA VAL A 338 9.49 46.54 65.98
C VAL A 338 8.32 46.29 66.96
N ARG A 339 7.58 45.23 66.77
CA ARG A 339 6.47 44.84 67.64
C ARG A 339 6.96 44.60 69.08
N PRO A 340 6.20 45.00 70.08
CA PRO A 340 6.53 44.71 71.47
C PRO A 340 6.68 43.20 71.71
N GLY A 341 7.80 42.81 72.33
CA GLY A 341 8.08 41.42 72.65
C GLY A 341 8.79 40.62 71.53
N VAL A 342 9.00 41.17 70.35
CA VAL A 342 9.73 40.53 69.24
C VAL A 342 11.23 40.91 69.33
N HIS A 343 12.10 39.95 69.40
CA HIS A 343 13.56 40.14 69.34
C HIS A 343 14.06 39.98 67.89
N VAL A 344 14.68 41.06 67.36
CA VAL A 344 15.23 41.08 66.02
C VAL A 344 16.76 41.07 66.10
N PRO A 345 17.44 39.92 65.86
CA PRO A 345 18.90 39.78 65.97
C PRO A 345 19.67 40.69 64.99
N ASP A 346 19.16 40.82 63.77
CA ASP A 346 19.73 41.62 62.68
C ASP A 346 18.68 42.56 62.11
N LEU A 347 18.59 43.76 62.74
CA LEU A 347 17.65 44.81 62.37
C LEU A 347 17.92 45.34 60.94
N HIS A 348 19.19 45.38 60.52
CA HIS A 348 19.54 45.84 59.20
C HIS A 348 18.97 44.91 58.11
N ARG A 349 19.20 43.60 58.22
CA ARG A 349 18.66 42.61 57.31
C ARG A 349 17.14 42.56 57.31
N ALA A 350 16.52 42.77 58.46
CA ALA A 350 15.08 42.81 58.56
C ALA A 350 14.49 44.06 57.84
N LEU A 351 15.15 45.20 57.92
CA LEU A 351 14.73 46.41 57.20
C LEU A 351 14.98 46.35 55.69
N ILE A 352 16.01 45.62 55.23
CA ILE A 352 16.18 45.36 53.83
C ILE A 352 14.96 44.58 53.27
N ARG A 353 14.49 43.61 54.01
CA ARG A 353 13.27 42.86 53.61
C ARG A 353 12.05 43.74 53.56
N VAL A 354 11.89 44.68 54.57
CA VAL A 354 10.80 45.67 54.53
C VAL A 354 10.86 46.52 53.27
N GLN A 355 12.05 47.00 52.88
CA GLN A 355 12.21 47.82 51.69
C GLN A 355 11.90 47.01 50.41
N GLU A 356 12.43 45.79 50.31
CA GLU A 356 12.16 44.89 49.16
C GLU A 356 10.65 44.61 48.99
N ARG A 357 9.93 44.38 50.10
CA ARG A 357 8.49 44.14 50.05
C ARG A 357 7.69 45.42 49.72
N ARG A 358 8.14 46.58 50.22
CA ARG A 358 7.57 47.87 49.85
C ARG A 358 7.77 48.14 48.34
N ASP A 359 8.97 47.96 47.84
CA ASP A 359 9.28 48.17 46.42
C ASP A 359 8.47 47.24 45.51
N ALA A 360 8.32 45.97 45.90
CA ALA A 360 7.45 45.02 45.20
C ALA A 360 5.98 45.47 45.20
N TRP A 361 5.49 46.00 46.29
CA TRP A 361 4.13 46.56 46.39
C TRP A 361 3.96 47.80 45.51
N CYS A 362 4.89 48.74 45.59
CA CYS A 362 4.84 49.99 44.81
C CYS A 362 4.89 49.71 43.31
N ALA A 363 5.60 48.67 42.90
CA ALA A 363 5.63 48.23 41.49
C ALA A 363 4.25 47.79 40.98
N VAL A 364 3.36 47.35 41.86
CA VAL A 364 2.00 46.87 41.52
C VAL A 364 0.94 47.94 41.72
N CYS A 365 1.06 48.73 42.76
CA CYS A 365 0.02 49.69 43.25
C CYS A 365 0.37 51.16 43.08
N GLY A 366 1.63 51.48 42.72
CA GLY A 366 2.14 52.87 42.68
C GLY A 366 2.71 53.34 44.00
N ASP A 367 3.50 54.45 43.97
CA ASP A 367 4.32 54.97 45.12
C ASP A 367 3.51 55.55 46.29
N ASP A 368 2.26 55.91 46.06
CA ASP A 368 1.40 56.55 47.04
C ASP A 368 0.57 55.61 47.93
N SER A 369 0.68 54.29 47.66
CA SER A 369 -0.04 53.26 48.39
C SER A 369 0.88 52.47 49.33
N TRP A 370 0.34 51.98 50.44
CA TRP A 370 1.06 51.05 51.31
C TRP A 370 0.39 49.72 51.44
N PRO A 371 1.16 48.62 51.73
CA PRO A 371 0.66 47.29 51.80
C PRO A 371 -0.54 47.14 52.76
N ILE A 372 -1.65 46.62 52.22
CA ILE A 372 -2.83 46.17 52.95
C ILE A 372 -2.89 44.65 52.85
N LEU A 373 -2.87 43.99 54.02
CA LEU A 373 -3.02 42.51 54.05
C LEU A 373 -4.50 42.17 54.20
N PRO A 374 -5.11 41.45 53.23
CA PRO A 374 -6.49 41.02 53.31
C PRO A 374 -6.73 40.06 54.47
N ALA A 375 -7.87 40.16 55.15
CA ALA A 375 -8.12 39.39 56.37
C ALA A 375 -8.24 37.87 56.17
N LYS A 376 -8.61 37.41 54.96
CA LYS A 376 -8.85 35.99 54.66
C LYS A 376 -7.79 35.35 53.78
N ILE A 377 -6.59 35.91 53.70
CA ILE A 377 -5.56 35.46 52.76
C ILE A 377 -5.16 33.99 53.01
N GLY A 378 -5.11 33.50 54.23
CA GLY A 378 -4.78 32.12 54.54
C GLY A 378 -5.82 31.10 54.08
N GLU A 379 -7.13 31.44 54.15
CA GLU A 379 -8.19 30.56 53.62
C GLU A 379 -8.13 30.47 52.08
N ILE A 380 -7.82 31.62 51.46
CA ILE A 380 -7.71 31.71 49.98
C ILE A 380 -6.43 31.01 49.49
N SER A 381 -5.34 31.10 50.23
CA SER A 381 -4.12 30.33 49.95
C SER A 381 -4.38 28.82 49.94
N ALA A 382 -5.04 28.30 50.98
CA ALA A 382 -5.42 26.88 51.03
C ALA A 382 -6.33 26.44 49.87
N LEU A 383 -7.27 27.29 49.43
CA LEU A 383 -8.10 27.04 48.27
C LEU A 383 -7.28 27.07 46.97
N THR A 384 -6.31 27.98 46.88
CA THR A 384 -5.40 28.07 45.74
C THR A 384 -4.53 26.80 45.62
N ASP A 385 -3.99 26.31 46.74
CA ASP A 385 -3.19 25.10 46.78
C ASP A 385 -4.01 23.87 46.34
N ALA A 386 -5.25 23.75 46.81
CA ALA A 386 -6.14 22.68 46.38
C ALA A 386 -6.46 22.74 44.88
N VAL A 387 -6.71 23.92 44.33
CA VAL A 387 -6.94 24.11 42.89
C VAL A 387 -5.68 23.76 42.10
N ARG A 388 -4.51 24.16 42.60
CA ARG A 388 -3.23 23.81 41.93
C ARG A 388 -2.97 22.32 41.95
N ASP A 389 -3.11 21.64 43.08
CA ASP A 389 -2.91 20.19 43.20
C ASP A 389 -3.80 19.40 42.22
N ASP A 390 -5.05 19.85 42.04
CA ASP A 390 -5.95 19.23 41.09
C ASP A 390 -5.55 19.49 39.63
N LEU A 391 -5.11 20.70 39.29
CA LEU A 391 -4.63 21.04 37.94
C LEU A 391 -3.33 20.30 37.60
N ASP A 392 -2.38 20.23 38.54
CA ASP A 392 -1.11 19.55 38.38
C ASP A 392 -1.31 18.03 38.20
N ALA A 393 -2.35 17.48 38.84
CA ALA A 393 -2.72 16.05 38.66
C ALA A 393 -3.41 15.78 37.31
N ILE A 394 -4.11 16.76 36.74
CA ILE A 394 -4.81 16.63 35.47
C ILE A 394 -3.88 16.93 34.27
N ALA A 395 -2.96 17.88 34.40
CA ALA A 395 -2.09 18.31 33.29
C ALA A 395 -1.37 17.15 32.57
N PRO A 396 -0.80 16.13 33.26
CA PRO A 396 -0.14 14.99 32.62
C PRO A 396 -1.05 14.13 31.72
N VAL A 397 -2.36 14.21 31.93
CA VAL A 397 -3.34 13.45 31.12
C VAL A 397 -3.34 13.92 29.66
N PHE A 398 -2.90 15.14 29.39
CA PHE A 398 -2.81 15.74 28.06
C PHE A 398 -1.37 15.79 27.52
N ALA A 399 -0.56 14.76 27.80
CA ALA A 399 0.88 14.72 27.59
C ALA A 399 1.35 14.99 26.14
N ALA A 400 0.48 14.85 25.14
CA ALA A 400 0.84 15.14 23.74
C ALA A 400 0.84 16.65 23.41
N GLU A 401 0.03 17.44 24.13
CA GLU A 401 -0.06 18.89 24.06
C GLU A 401 -0.38 19.39 25.48
N GLU A 402 0.63 19.36 26.35
CA GLU A 402 0.46 19.77 27.74
C GLU A 402 -0.05 21.22 27.78
N PRO A 403 -1.32 21.46 28.16
CA PRO A 403 -1.83 22.81 28.18
C PRO A 403 -1.20 23.58 29.38
N ASP A 404 -0.70 24.76 29.13
CA ASP A 404 -0.30 25.66 30.23
C ASP A 404 -1.56 26.12 31.00
N LEU A 405 -2.03 25.24 31.90
CA LEU A 405 -3.24 25.50 32.71
C LEU A 405 -3.03 26.66 33.69
N VAL A 406 -1.81 26.79 34.21
CA VAL A 406 -1.44 27.82 35.20
C VAL A 406 -1.29 29.21 34.54
N GLY A 407 -0.75 29.27 33.35
CA GLY A 407 -0.61 30.48 32.54
C GLY A 407 -1.88 30.87 31.79
N THR A 408 -2.87 29.97 31.73
CA THR A 408 -4.14 30.26 31.05
C THR A 408 -4.97 31.29 31.85
N HIS A 409 -5.65 32.22 31.13
CA HIS A 409 -6.54 33.19 31.73
C HIS A 409 -7.68 32.49 32.46
N LEU A 410 -7.92 32.88 33.75
CA LEU A 410 -8.86 32.23 34.68
C LEU A 410 -10.26 32.03 34.09
N GLN A 411 -10.78 33.00 33.33
CA GLN A 411 -12.09 32.89 32.67
C GLN A 411 -12.08 31.75 31.62
N ARG A 412 -11.02 31.68 30.83
CA ARG A 412 -10.87 30.64 29.80
C ARG A 412 -10.64 29.26 30.43
N LEU A 413 -9.86 29.21 31.49
CA LEU A 413 -9.63 28.00 32.28
C LEU A 413 -10.94 27.47 32.87
N THR A 414 -11.76 28.35 33.49
CA THR A 414 -13.09 27.98 34.00
C THR A 414 -13.94 27.35 32.89
N THR A 415 -14.03 28.00 31.73
CA THR A 415 -14.81 27.45 30.58
C THR A 415 -14.26 26.11 30.08
N LEU A 416 -12.94 25.91 30.14
CA LEU A 416 -12.31 24.62 29.76
C LEU A 416 -12.70 23.52 30.74
N ILE A 417 -12.59 23.79 32.05
CA ILE A 417 -12.98 22.84 33.10
C ILE A 417 -14.49 22.52 33.03
N GLU A 418 -15.35 23.50 32.81
CA GLU A 418 -16.80 23.29 32.61
C GLU A 418 -17.10 22.39 31.40
N ARG A 419 -16.34 22.52 30.31
CA ARG A 419 -16.47 21.66 29.16
C ARG A 419 -16.03 20.22 29.47
N TRP A 420 -14.94 20.03 30.20
CA TRP A 420 -14.49 18.70 30.63
C TRP A 420 -15.50 18.08 31.60
N ALA A 421 -16.01 18.82 32.56
CA ALA A 421 -17.05 18.38 33.49
C ALA A 421 -18.38 18.01 32.78
N GLY A 422 -18.69 18.70 31.68
CA GLY A 422 -19.92 18.46 30.90
C GLY A 422 -19.86 17.21 30.03
N ASP A 423 -18.67 16.64 29.77
CA ASP A 423 -18.46 15.47 28.85
C ASP A 423 -17.83 14.26 29.56
N THR A 424 -18.43 13.89 30.69
CA THR A 424 -17.90 12.81 31.57
C THR A 424 -17.98 11.42 30.91
N SER A 425 -18.94 11.20 29.99
CA SER A 425 -19.10 9.93 29.28
C SER A 425 -17.91 9.67 28.35
N ALA A 426 -17.47 10.71 27.63
CA ALA A 426 -16.32 10.60 26.75
C ALA A 426 -15.03 10.27 27.51
N ALA A 427 -14.81 10.87 28.68
CA ALA A 427 -13.65 10.57 29.51
C ALA A 427 -13.61 9.11 29.98
N ARG A 428 -14.75 8.56 30.38
CA ARG A 428 -14.89 7.15 30.83
C ARG A 428 -14.65 6.14 29.71
N GLU A 429 -14.89 6.51 28.47
CA GLU A 429 -14.66 5.63 27.31
C GLU A 429 -13.21 5.61 26.85
N ILE A 430 -12.35 6.55 27.29
CA ILE A 430 -10.96 6.64 26.84
C ILE A 430 -10.15 5.37 27.14
N PRO A 431 -10.18 4.79 28.36
CA PRO A 431 -9.44 3.58 28.66
C PRO A 431 -9.78 2.43 27.73
N ALA A 432 -11.08 2.16 27.54
CA ALA A 432 -11.55 1.11 26.64
C ALA A 432 -11.13 1.37 25.17
N ARG A 433 -11.13 2.65 24.76
CA ARG A 433 -10.63 3.05 23.45
C ARG A 433 -9.13 2.79 23.28
N LEU A 434 -8.33 3.13 24.26
CA LEU A 434 -6.88 2.89 24.23
C LEU A 434 -6.56 1.40 24.23
N GLU A 435 -7.27 0.62 25.04
CA GLU A 435 -7.14 -0.84 25.04
C GLU A 435 -7.49 -1.44 23.65
N MET A 436 -8.61 -1.02 23.07
CA MET A 436 -9.02 -1.48 21.74
C MET A 436 -7.98 -1.10 20.67
N ARG A 437 -7.49 0.14 20.68
CA ARG A 437 -6.41 0.56 19.76
C ARG A 437 -5.15 -0.26 19.95
N SER A 438 -4.78 -0.57 21.20
CA SER A 438 -3.63 -1.41 21.51
C SER A 438 -3.82 -2.83 20.95
N ARG A 439 -5.01 -3.41 21.10
CA ARG A 439 -5.36 -4.72 20.52
C ARG A 439 -5.29 -4.68 18.99
N LEU A 440 -5.85 -3.65 18.36
CA LEU A 440 -5.77 -3.47 16.90
C LEU A 440 -4.32 -3.34 16.43
N ALA A 441 -3.50 -2.54 17.11
CA ALA A 441 -2.09 -2.36 16.78
C ALA A 441 -1.28 -3.65 16.98
N ALA A 442 -1.57 -4.45 18.02
CA ALA A 442 -0.91 -5.73 18.25
C ALA A 442 -1.13 -6.73 17.09
N HIS A 443 -2.26 -6.62 16.40
CA HIS A 443 -2.62 -7.40 15.21
C HIS A 443 -2.35 -6.67 13.88
N GLY A 444 -1.72 -5.48 13.91
CA GLY A 444 -1.42 -4.69 12.70
C GLY A 444 -2.65 -4.16 11.95
N LEU A 445 -3.79 -4.02 12.65
CA LEU A 445 -5.07 -3.60 12.08
C LEU A 445 -5.42 -2.14 12.37
N ASP A 446 -4.58 -1.41 13.11
CA ASP A 446 -4.82 -0.03 13.54
C ASP A 446 -5.00 0.93 12.37
N ALA A 447 -4.16 0.83 11.35
CA ALA A 447 -4.26 1.67 10.16
C ALA A 447 -5.55 1.39 9.37
N LEU A 448 -5.95 0.12 9.25
CA LEU A 448 -7.20 -0.25 8.58
C LEU A 448 -8.41 0.22 9.38
N ALA A 449 -8.40 0.00 10.69
CA ALA A 449 -9.46 0.44 11.57
C ALA A 449 -9.65 1.96 11.53
N GLN A 450 -8.56 2.74 11.49
CA GLN A 450 -8.62 4.19 11.36
C GLN A 450 -9.19 4.62 10.00
N ASP A 451 -8.76 3.99 8.90
CA ASP A 451 -9.28 4.25 7.55
C ASP A 451 -10.81 3.99 7.46
N LEU A 452 -11.26 2.86 8.02
CA LEU A 452 -12.68 2.51 8.07
C LEU A 452 -13.50 3.55 8.87
N ALA A 453 -12.96 4.03 9.99
CA ALA A 453 -13.59 5.04 10.83
C ALA A 453 -13.71 6.39 10.12
N ASP A 454 -12.62 6.85 9.51
CA ASP A 454 -12.54 8.14 8.82
C ASP A 454 -13.51 8.20 7.64
N ARG A 455 -13.66 7.08 6.91
CA ARG A 455 -14.60 6.92 5.80
C ARG A 455 -16.04 6.62 6.27
N ARG A 456 -16.25 6.33 7.55
CA ARG A 456 -17.54 5.94 8.13
C ARG A 456 -18.14 4.73 7.42
N VAL A 457 -17.32 3.71 7.21
CA VAL A 457 -17.71 2.49 6.51
C VAL A 457 -18.81 1.76 7.30
N ASP A 458 -19.80 1.24 6.57
CA ASP A 458 -20.87 0.44 7.16
C ASP A 458 -20.36 -0.92 7.66
N GLU A 459 -20.95 -1.44 8.75
CA GLU A 459 -20.56 -2.72 9.34
C GLU A 459 -20.61 -3.87 8.32
N SER A 460 -21.55 -3.84 7.39
CA SER A 460 -21.70 -4.83 6.33
C SER A 460 -20.55 -4.87 5.32
N GLN A 461 -19.75 -3.80 5.25
CA GLN A 461 -18.63 -3.66 4.32
C GLN A 461 -17.27 -4.00 4.95
N ILE A 462 -17.20 -4.23 6.25
CA ILE A 462 -15.92 -4.50 6.96
C ILE A 462 -15.20 -5.68 6.33
N ASP A 463 -15.93 -6.75 6.05
CA ASP A 463 -15.37 -7.99 5.54
C ASP A 463 -14.73 -7.79 4.16
N THR A 464 -15.41 -7.10 3.26
CA THR A 464 -14.91 -6.81 1.92
C THR A 464 -13.75 -5.83 1.93
N GLU A 465 -13.73 -4.86 2.85
CA GLU A 465 -12.61 -3.93 3.04
C GLU A 465 -11.36 -4.63 3.58
N LEU A 466 -11.53 -5.56 4.54
CA LEU A 466 -10.43 -6.40 5.04
C LEU A 466 -9.88 -7.29 3.92
N ASP A 467 -10.78 -7.94 3.16
CA ASP A 467 -10.40 -8.80 2.05
C ASP A 467 -9.63 -8.02 0.97
N LEU A 468 -10.08 -6.81 0.63
CA LEU A 468 -9.34 -5.93 -0.28
C LEU A 468 -7.95 -5.57 0.26
N ALA A 469 -7.87 -5.19 1.53
CA ALA A 469 -6.58 -4.87 2.17
C ALA A 469 -5.63 -6.08 2.15
N TRP A 470 -6.13 -7.27 2.45
CA TRP A 470 -5.36 -8.51 2.48
C TRP A 470 -4.86 -8.90 1.07
N TRP A 471 -5.76 -9.04 0.09
CA TRP A 471 -5.41 -9.44 -1.26
C TRP A 471 -4.48 -8.45 -1.95
N ALA A 472 -4.74 -7.15 -1.80
CA ALA A 472 -3.90 -6.11 -2.40
C ALA A 472 -2.50 -6.04 -1.77
N SER A 473 -2.39 -6.32 -0.46
CA SER A 473 -1.10 -6.38 0.23
C SER A 473 -0.32 -7.61 -0.17
N LEU A 474 -1.00 -8.76 -0.28
CA LEU A 474 -0.39 -10.01 -0.71
C LEU A 474 0.11 -9.93 -2.15
N LEU A 475 -0.69 -9.40 -3.08
CA LEU A 475 -0.28 -9.17 -4.46
C LEU A 475 0.94 -8.24 -4.53
N ARG A 476 0.96 -7.17 -3.75
CA ARG A 476 2.11 -6.26 -3.67
C ARG A 476 3.38 -6.99 -3.22
N SER A 477 3.28 -7.88 -2.25
CA SER A 477 4.41 -8.68 -1.76
C SER A 477 4.89 -9.68 -2.81
N MET A 478 3.96 -10.30 -3.57
CA MET A 478 4.28 -11.19 -4.70
C MET A 478 5.03 -10.42 -5.79
N LEU A 479 4.53 -9.26 -6.21
CA LEU A 479 5.17 -8.42 -7.24
C LEU A 479 6.57 -7.94 -6.82
N ALA A 480 6.78 -7.68 -5.53
CA ALA A 480 8.09 -7.28 -5.02
C ALA A 480 9.10 -8.44 -4.98
N SER A 481 8.63 -9.68 -4.80
CA SER A 481 9.48 -10.87 -4.70
C SER A 481 9.71 -11.59 -6.03
N GLN A 482 8.86 -11.35 -7.03
CA GLN A 482 8.88 -11.99 -8.35
C GLN A 482 9.09 -10.92 -9.45
N PRO A 483 10.35 -10.62 -9.82
CA PRO A 483 10.68 -9.53 -10.75
C PRO A 483 10.02 -9.67 -12.13
N ALA A 484 9.79 -10.89 -12.62
CA ALA A 484 9.16 -11.11 -13.92
C ALA A 484 7.69 -10.65 -13.92
N LEU A 485 6.97 -10.80 -12.81
CA LEU A 485 5.60 -10.28 -12.67
C LEU A 485 5.58 -8.74 -12.56
N GLY A 486 6.58 -8.16 -11.89
CA GLY A 486 6.67 -6.72 -11.68
C GLY A 486 7.25 -5.93 -12.86
N GLY A 487 7.94 -6.62 -13.79
CA GLY A 487 8.65 -6.01 -14.90
C GLY A 487 7.83 -5.77 -16.17
N LEU A 488 6.63 -6.35 -16.27
CA LEU A 488 5.77 -6.24 -17.44
C LEU A 488 4.46 -5.54 -17.02
N ASP A 489 4.25 -4.35 -17.53
CA ASP A 489 2.95 -3.69 -17.44
C ASP A 489 1.94 -4.33 -18.43
N PRO A 490 0.63 -4.10 -18.29
CA PRO A 490 -0.38 -4.68 -19.17
C PRO A 490 -0.16 -4.35 -20.65
N ALA A 491 0.30 -3.16 -20.99
CA ALA A 491 0.55 -2.76 -22.37
C ALA A 491 1.74 -3.52 -22.97
N SER A 492 2.82 -3.66 -22.21
CA SER A 492 3.99 -4.46 -22.60
C SER A 492 3.65 -5.94 -22.78
N LEU A 493 2.73 -6.49 -21.97
CA LEU A 493 2.25 -7.87 -22.14
C LEU A 493 1.41 -8.04 -23.40
N GLU A 494 0.52 -7.08 -23.70
CA GLU A 494 -0.26 -7.07 -24.93
C GLU A 494 0.63 -6.97 -26.17
N ASP A 495 1.64 -6.10 -26.12
CA ASP A 495 2.62 -5.95 -27.21
C ASP A 495 3.42 -7.23 -27.41
N LEU A 496 3.89 -7.86 -26.34
CA LEU A 496 4.62 -9.11 -26.39
C LEU A 496 3.75 -10.26 -26.91
N ALA A 497 2.49 -10.34 -26.51
CA ALA A 497 1.55 -11.34 -27.00
C ALA A 497 1.17 -11.10 -28.47
N ARG A 498 1.09 -9.85 -28.92
CA ARG A 498 0.89 -9.51 -30.34
C ARG A 498 2.11 -9.89 -31.16
N GLU A 499 3.30 -9.49 -30.73
CA GLU A 499 4.55 -9.87 -31.38
C GLU A 499 4.68 -11.39 -31.49
N GLY A 500 4.33 -12.13 -30.42
CA GLY A 500 4.32 -13.59 -30.44
C GLY A 500 3.44 -14.16 -31.53
N ARG A 501 2.21 -13.67 -31.69
CA ARG A 501 1.29 -14.10 -32.76
C ARG A 501 1.82 -13.80 -34.14
N GLU A 502 2.34 -12.60 -34.38
CA GLU A 502 2.92 -12.19 -35.66
C GLU A 502 4.12 -13.07 -36.04
N LEU A 503 4.97 -13.41 -35.06
CA LEU A 503 6.11 -14.31 -35.26
C LEU A 503 5.67 -15.76 -35.47
N ASP A 504 4.61 -16.24 -34.83
CA ASP A 504 4.02 -17.56 -35.07
C ASP A 504 3.48 -17.67 -36.49
N GLU A 505 2.75 -16.66 -36.95
CA GLU A 505 2.29 -16.59 -38.36
C GLU A 505 3.47 -16.58 -39.35
N ALA A 506 4.52 -15.81 -39.06
CA ALA A 506 5.73 -15.78 -39.88
C ALA A 506 6.48 -17.14 -39.88
N GLN A 507 6.53 -17.82 -38.74
CA GLN A 507 7.11 -19.17 -38.63
C GLN A 507 6.37 -20.16 -39.51
N VAL A 508 5.04 -20.19 -39.44
CA VAL A 508 4.20 -21.03 -40.30
C VAL A 508 4.46 -20.71 -41.77
N ALA A 509 4.49 -19.43 -42.14
CA ALA A 509 4.78 -19.00 -43.50
C ALA A 509 6.19 -19.42 -43.98
N SER A 510 7.18 -19.48 -43.09
CA SER A 510 8.54 -19.88 -43.41
C SER A 510 8.67 -21.39 -43.82
N LEU A 511 7.72 -22.24 -43.40
CA LEU A 511 7.68 -23.66 -43.70
C LEU A 511 7.17 -23.93 -45.15
N ILE A 512 6.40 -23.00 -45.73
CA ILE A 512 5.85 -23.12 -47.09
C ILE A 512 6.94 -23.22 -48.17
N PRO A 513 7.94 -22.33 -48.23
CA PRO A 513 9.03 -22.45 -49.19
C PRO A 513 9.83 -23.74 -49.04
N GLN A 514 9.93 -24.29 -47.81
CA GLN A 514 10.62 -25.54 -47.54
C GLN A 514 9.88 -26.73 -48.19
N ALA A 515 8.54 -26.75 -48.09
CA ALA A 515 7.73 -27.76 -48.75
C ALA A 515 7.87 -27.70 -50.29
N ILE A 516 7.83 -26.51 -50.87
CA ILE A 516 8.01 -26.28 -52.30
C ILE A 516 9.40 -26.73 -52.74
N THR A 517 10.44 -26.36 -52.02
CA THR A 517 11.83 -26.77 -52.33
C THR A 517 12.00 -28.27 -52.24
N GLY A 518 11.37 -28.93 -51.23
CA GLY A 518 11.38 -30.38 -51.10
C GLY A 518 10.77 -31.10 -52.29
N VAL A 519 9.59 -30.67 -52.74
CA VAL A 519 8.93 -31.24 -53.93
C VAL A 519 9.79 -31.08 -55.17
N ARG A 520 10.40 -29.90 -55.37
CA ARG A 520 11.30 -29.67 -56.50
C ARG A 520 12.51 -30.60 -56.48
N ARG A 521 13.09 -30.83 -55.30
CA ARG A 521 14.19 -31.82 -55.17
C ARG A 521 13.75 -33.21 -55.55
N ILE A 522 12.53 -33.66 -55.16
CA ILE A 522 11.98 -34.94 -55.56
C ILE A 522 11.84 -34.99 -57.08
N ARG A 523 11.28 -33.96 -57.72
CA ARG A 523 11.11 -33.85 -59.15
C ARG A 523 12.46 -33.93 -59.89
N ALA A 524 13.43 -33.11 -59.45
CA ALA A 524 14.78 -33.09 -60.02
C ALA A 524 15.45 -34.51 -59.98
N ASN A 525 15.32 -35.18 -58.84
CA ASN A 525 15.84 -36.54 -58.69
C ASN A 525 15.13 -37.55 -59.63
N ALA A 526 13.80 -37.44 -59.77
CA ALA A 526 13.02 -38.25 -60.65
C ALA A 526 13.41 -38.06 -62.15
N LEU A 527 13.59 -36.77 -62.53
CA LEU A 527 14.04 -36.38 -63.86
C LEU A 527 15.46 -36.91 -64.16
N ALA A 528 16.37 -36.79 -63.22
CA ALA A 528 17.73 -37.32 -63.36
C ALA A 528 17.77 -38.85 -63.49
N ALA A 529 16.84 -39.54 -62.82
CA ALA A 529 16.75 -41.00 -62.89
C ALA A 529 16.11 -41.50 -64.19
N ARG A 530 15.30 -40.72 -64.91
CA ARG A 530 14.54 -41.11 -66.09
C ARG A 530 14.54 -40.06 -67.22
N PRO A 531 15.70 -39.62 -67.73
CA PRO A 531 15.78 -38.49 -68.65
C PRO A 531 15.06 -38.68 -69.95
N ARG A 532 15.09 -39.94 -70.51
CA ARG A 532 14.40 -40.24 -71.78
C ARG A 532 12.87 -40.13 -71.68
N GLN A 533 12.30 -40.60 -70.61
CA GLN A 533 10.85 -40.48 -70.40
C GLN A 533 10.41 -39.03 -70.25
N TYR A 534 11.23 -38.21 -69.65
CA TYR A 534 11.02 -36.78 -69.52
C TYR A 534 11.07 -36.04 -70.85
N GLU A 535 12.02 -36.34 -71.74
CA GLU A 535 12.09 -35.76 -73.06
C GLU A 535 10.86 -36.12 -73.91
N VAL A 536 10.38 -37.34 -73.87
CA VAL A 536 9.15 -37.75 -74.54
C VAL A 536 7.93 -37.03 -74.02
N LEU A 537 7.81 -36.86 -72.71
CA LEU A 537 6.70 -36.11 -72.09
C LEU A 537 6.73 -34.67 -72.49
N ARG A 538 7.92 -34.07 -72.54
CA ARG A 538 8.12 -32.65 -72.95
C ARG A 538 7.73 -32.42 -74.38
N GLU A 539 8.17 -33.30 -75.29
CA GLU A 539 7.81 -33.24 -76.71
C GLU A 539 6.29 -33.36 -76.94
N LEU A 540 5.62 -34.28 -76.20
CA LEU A 540 4.17 -34.43 -76.28
C LEU A 540 3.40 -33.20 -75.75
N LEU A 541 3.94 -32.52 -74.77
CA LEU A 541 3.35 -31.30 -74.20
C LEU A 541 3.58 -30.07 -75.10
N GLU A 542 4.77 -29.96 -75.71
CA GLU A 542 5.10 -28.93 -76.72
C GLU A 542 4.24 -29.03 -77.97
N ASP A 543 3.90 -30.26 -78.37
CA ASP A 543 2.99 -30.56 -79.50
C ASP A 543 1.50 -30.30 -79.19
N GLY A 544 1.15 -29.90 -77.98
CA GLY A 544 -0.24 -29.59 -77.51
C GLY A 544 -1.14 -30.82 -77.46
N ARG A 545 -0.59 -32.03 -77.48
CA ARG A 545 -1.31 -33.29 -77.35
C ARG A 545 -1.49 -33.67 -75.88
N ALA A 546 -2.71 -34.08 -75.51
CA ALA A 546 -2.94 -34.67 -74.20
C ALA A 546 -2.34 -36.11 -74.23
N PRO A 547 -1.43 -36.42 -73.27
CA PRO A 547 -0.83 -37.76 -73.21
C PRO A 547 -1.90 -38.85 -72.98
N SER A 548 -1.72 -39.98 -73.65
CA SER A 548 -2.53 -41.19 -73.42
C SER A 548 -2.21 -41.81 -72.04
N ASP A 549 -3.11 -42.63 -71.50
CA ASP A 549 -2.88 -43.34 -70.24
C ASP A 549 -1.58 -44.15 -70.24
N LEU A 550 -1.20 -44.66 -71.41
CA LEU A 550 0.02 -45.44 -71.56
C LEU A 550 1.26 -44.55 -71.52
N GLU A 551 1.18 -43.37 -72.15
CA GLU A 551 2.27 -42.39 -72.15
C GLU A 551 2.51 -41.81 -70.74
N LEU A 552 1.45 -41.59 -69.99
CA LEU A 552 1.56 -41.19 -68.59
C LEU A 552 2.10 -42.28 -67.67
N LEU A 553 1.77 -43.55 -67.92
CA LEU A 553 2.28 -44.67 -67.18
C LEU A 553 3.77 -44.95 -67.47
N ILE A 554 4.24 -44.64 -68.69
CA ILE A 554 5.62 -44.76 -69.09
C ILE A 554 6.48 -43.59 -68.61
N ALA A 555 5.92 -42.43 -68.54
CA ALA A 555 6.56 -41.20 -67.97
C ALA A 555 6.59 -41.23 -66.47
#